data_9ebfc13b439e81d152dade0f1ece6357
#
_entry.id   9ebfc13b439e81d152dade0f1ece6357
#
_cell.length_a   1.000
_cell.length_b   1.000
_cell.length_c   1.000
_cell.angle_alpha   90.00
_cell.angle_beta   90.00
_cell.angle_gamma   90.00
#
_symmetry.space_group_name_H-M   'P 1'
#
loop_
_entity.id
_entity.type
_entity.pdbx_description
1 polymer ?
#
loop_
_entity_poly.entity_id
_entity_poly.type
_entity_poly.pdbx_seq_one_letter_code
_entity_poly.pdbx_strand_id
1 'polypeptide(L)'
;ELKYEKIRQLILEAAKLVDFIILDCSSHVINFFTPTAIEASDLAIRILTPDLRGVNYLKAHQPLLTDAKFHFEDHLTFAGMARPFHAIDEMGHLIGCLDGLLPYAKEIERCGTSGEMFHALGYCNKHYLQSLKLVKERLQPSEEMILPDDTDGEESSSEDTEEVETDHDFTE
;
A
#
# COMPACT_ATOMS: atom_id res chain seq x y z
N GLU A 1 28.11 -10.25 -3.86
CA GLU A 1 26.82 -10.38 -4.59
C GLU A 1 25.71 -10.57 -3.57
N LEU A 2 24.70 -9.66 -3.56
CA LEU A 2 23.54 -9.78 -2.69
C LEU A 2 22.68 -10.95 -3.20
N LYS A 3 22.53 -11.98 -2.37
CA LYS A 3 21.64 -13.11 -2.66
C LYS A 3 20.22 -12.78 -2.23
N TYR A 4 19.23 -13.41 -2.86
CA TYR A 4 17.80 -13.28 -2.58
C TYR A 4 17.49 -13.32 -1.06
N GLU A 5 17.99 -14.33 -0.35
CA GLU A 5 17.74 -14.52 1.08
C GLU A 5 18.24 -13.36 1.93
N LYS A 6 19.38 -12.75 1.56
CA LYS A 6 19.93 -11.61 2.29
C LYS A 6 19.11 -10.34 2.10
N ILE A 7 18.59 -10.13 0.89
CA ILE A 7 17.71 -8.99 0.60
C ILE A 7 16.42 -9.15 1.42
N ARG A 8 15.80 -10.33 1.36
CA ARG A 8 14.59 -10.63 2.11
C ARG A 8 14.79 -10.47 3.62
N GLN A 9 15.89 -10.99 4.15
CA GLN A 9 16.23 -10.83 5.57
C GLN A 9 16.39 -9.36 5.95
N LEU A 10 17.07 -8.56 5.12
CA LEU A 10 17.22 -7.13 5.36
C LEU A 10 15.86 -6.40 5.46
N ILE A 11 14.93 -6.69 4.53
CA ILE A 11 13.58 -6.11 4.54
C ILE A 11 12.85 -6.53 5.82
N LEU A 12 12.90 -7.81 6.20
CA LEU A 12 12.24 -8.33 7.40
C LEU A 12 12.82 -7.73 8.69
N GLU A 13 14.14 -7.51 8.77
CA GLU A 13 14.74 -6.86 9.94
C GLU A 13 14.38 -5.37 10.01
N ALA A 14 14.33 -4.68 8.86
CA ALA A 14 13.88 -3.29 8.82
C ALA A 14 12.40 -3.16 9.24
N ALA A 15 11.54 -4.09 8.85
CA ALA A 15 10.12 -4.10 9.21
C ALA A 15 9.84 -4.19 10.72
N LYS A 16 10.82 -4.67 11.49
CA LYS A 16 10.71 -4.69 12.96
C LYS A 16 10.97 -3.34 13.63
N LEU A 17 11.52 -2.39 12.88
CA LEU A 17 12.02 -1.12 13.41
C LEU A 17 11.17 0.08 13.00
N VAL A 18 10.35 -0.05 11.96
CA VAL A 18 9.58 1.06 11.38
C VAL A 18 8.20 0.59 10.92
N ASP A 19 7.23 1.50 10.90
CA ASP A 19 5.85 1.22 10.46
C ASP A 19 5.74 1.11 8.93
N PHE A 20 6.59 1.83 8.19
CA PHE A 20 6.58 1.83 6.73
C PHE A 20 7.99 1.71 6.17
N ILE A 21 8.13 0.90 5.12
CA ILE A 21 9.35 0.78 4.33
C ILE A 21 9.03 1.14 2.90
N ILE A 22 9.79 2.09 2.34
CA ILE A 22 9.72 2.43 0.92
C ILE A 22 10.96 1.85 0.23
N LEU A 23 10.73 0.93 -0.70
CA LEU A 23 11.78 0.31 -1.50
C LEU A 23 11.85 0.98 -2.88
N ASP A 24 12.84 1.83 -3.09
CA ASP A 24 13.10 2.43 -4.41
C ASP A 24 13.83 1.42 -5.30
N CYS A 25 13.10 0.89 -6.28
CA CYS A 25 13.56 -0.18 -7.14
C CYS A 25 13.87 0.33 -8.54
N SER A 26 15.01 -0.12 -9.09
CA SER A 26 15.29 0.14 -10.49
C SER A 26 14.31 -0.61 -11.40
N SER A 27 14.08 -0.09 -12.61
CA SER A 27 13.30 -0.75 -13.65
C SER A 27 13.93 -2.06 -14.20
N HIS A 28 15.17 -2.37 -13.81
CA HIS A 28 15.87 -3.57 -14.26
C HIS A 28 15.51 -4.78 -13.40
N VAL A 29 14.66 -5.66 -13.93
CA VAL A 29 14.28 -6.93 -13.28
C VAL A 29 15.37 -7.99 -13.27
N ILE A 30 16.53 -7.73 -13.90
CA ILE A 30 17.66 -8.66 -13.96
C ILE A 30 18.40 -8.74 -12.62
N ASN A 31 18.31 -7.72 -11.78
CA ASN A 31 18.90 -7.78 -10.45
C ASN A 31 17.96 -8.52 -9.48
N PHE A 32 18.50 -9.18 -8.48
CA PHE A 32 17.72 -9.91 -7.48
C PHE A 32 16.94 -8.99 -6.53
N PHE A 33 17.30 -7.71 -6.46
CA PHE A 33 16.66 -6.78 -5.52
C PHE A 33 15.21 -6.47 -5.92
N THR A 34 14.97 -6.05 -7.16
CA THR A 34 13.64 -5.64 -7.61
C THR A 34 12.59 -6.75 -7.48
N PRO A 35 12.79 -7.98 -7.99
CA PRO A 35 11.80 -9.03 -7.82
C PRO A 35 11.61 -9.44 -6.36
N THR A 36 12.67 -9.43 -5.54
CA THR A 36 12.56 -9.73 -4.11
C THR A 36 11.77 -8.64 -3.37
N ALA A 37 11.99 -7.38 -3.72
CA ALA A 37 11.27 -6.25 -3.15
C ALA A 37 9.78 -6.31 -3.50
N ILE A 38 9.43 -6.60 -4.75
CA ILE A 38 8.04 -6.76 -5.19
C ILE A 38 7.35 -7.91 -4.44
N GLU A 39 8.00 -9.08 -4.35
CA GLU A 39 7.46 -10.24 -3.63
C GLU A 39 7.25 -9.97 -2.13
N ALA A 40 8.09 -9.13 -1.52
CA ALA A 40 8.06 -8.86 -0.09
C ALA A 40 7.20 -7.64 0.29
N SER A 41 6.66 -6.90 -0.68
CA SER A 41 5.91 -5.66 -0.40
C SER A 41 4.39 -5.90 -0.40
N ASP A 42 3.70 -5.17 0.48
CA ASP A 42 2.23 -5.16 0.55
C ASP A 42 1.61 -4.39 -0.62
N LEU A 43 2.37 -3.47 -1.21
CA LEU A 43 1.93 -2.66 -2.35
C LEU A 43 3.10 -2.36 -3.28
N ALA A 44 2.96 -2.68 -4.55
CA ALA A 44 3.89 -2.28 -5.59
C ALA A 44 3.30 -1.14 -6.44
N ILE A 45 4.08 -0.08 -6.63
CA ILE A 45 3.70 1.07 -7.44
C ILE A 45 4.62 1.12 -8.65
N ARG A 46 4.02 1.06 -9.83
CA ARG A 46 4.73 1.21 -11.10
C ARG A 46 4.55 2.62 -11.63
N ILE A 47 5.65 3.32 -11.83
CA ILE A 47 5.62 4.66 -12.41
C ILE A 47 6.17 4.57 -13.83
N LEU A 48 5.32 4.82 -14.80
CA LEU A 48 5.64 4.73 -16.22
C LEU A 48 5.83 6.12 -16.82
N THR A 49 6.77 6.26 -17.77
CA THR A 49 6.79 7.46 -18.61
C THR A 49 5.53 7.50 -19.48
N PRO A 50 4.88 8.68 -19.65
CA PRO A 50 3.60 8.81 -20.34
C PRO A 50 3.79 8.85 -21.87
N ASP A 51 4.50 7.85 -22.41
CA ASP A 51 4.83 7.69 -23.81
C ASP A 51 4.87 6.21 -24.22
N LEU A 52 5.12 5.95 -25.50
CA LEU A 52 5.23 4.57 -26.02
C LEU A 52 6.35 3.75 -25.37
N ARG A 53 7.36 4.38 -24.79
CA ARG A 53 8.44 3.66 -24.08
C ARG A 53 7.88 3.06 -22.79
N GLY A 54 7.08 3.82 -22.04
CA GLY A 54 6.41 3.31 -20.85
C GLY A 54 5.46 2.17 -21.14
N VAL A 55 4.65 2.31 -22.21
CA VAL A 55 3.74 1.24 -22.68
C VAL A 55 4.52 -0.02 -23.07
N ASN A 56 5.56 0.12 -23.89
CA ASN A 56 6.36 -1.02 -24.34
C ASN A 56 7.12 -1.67 -23.18
N TYR A 57 7.63 -0.87 -22.24
CA TYR A 57 8.26 -1.37 -21.04
C TYR A 57 7.30 -2.26 -20.24
N LEU A 58 6.09 -1.76 -19.94
CA LEU A 58 5.10 -2.52 -19.18
C LEU A 58 4.74 -3.84 -19.88
N LYS A 59 4.42 -3.78 -21.18
CA LYS A 59 4.06 -4.98 -21.97
C LYS A 59 5.20 -6.02 -22.03
N ALA A 60 6.44 -5.56 -22.09
CA ALA A 60 7.60 -6.46 -22.11
C ALA A 60 7.86 -7.11 -20.74
N HIS A 61 7.53 -6.43 -19.65
CA HIS A 61 7.81 -6.92 -18.28
C HIS A 61 6.63 -7.65 -17.65
N GLN A 62 5.40 -7.39 -18.10
CA GLN A 62 4.21 -8.06 -17.59
C GLN A 62 4.34 -9.60 -17.57
N PRO A 63 4.82 -10.28 -18.64
CA PRO A 63 4.97 -11.74 -18.61
C PRO A 63 5.95 -12.25 -17.55
N LEU A 64 6.90 -11.41 -17.10
CA LEU A 64 7.87 -11.77 -16.06
C LEU A 64 7.28 -11.68 -14.64
N LEU A 65 6.15 -11.01 -14.49
CA LEU A 65 5.47 -10.76 -13.22
C LEU A 65 4.14 -11.54 -13.11
N THR A 66 3.92 -12.54 -13.96
CA THR A 66 2.69 -13.38 -13.95
C THR A 66 2.69 -14.42 -12.85
N ASP A 67 3.83 -14.70 -12.22
CA ASP A 67 3.87 -15.60 -11.05
C ASP A 67 3.04 -14.98 -9.91
N ALA A 68 2.17 -15.80 -9.30
CA ALA A 68 1.25 -15.37 -8.24
C ALA A 68 1.95 -14.66 -7.06
N LYS A 69 3.22 -14.98 -6.80
CA LYS A 69 4.01 -14.35 -5.73
C LYS A 69 4.26 -12.85 -5.93
N PHE A 70 4.10 -12.33 -7.15
CA PHE A 70 4.28 -10.91 -7.43
C PHE A 70 3.00 -10.10 -7.30
N HIS A 71 1.84 -10.72 -7.11
CA HIS A 71 0.54 -10.04 -6.94
C HIS A 71 0.30 -8.94 -7.97
N PHE A 72 0.62 -9.23 -9.23
CA PHE A 72 0.65 -8.23 -10.31
C PHE A 72 -0.67 -7.46 -10.48
N GLU A 73 -1.79 -8.11 -10.22
CA GLU A 73 -3.14 -7.53 -10.33
C GLU A 73 -3.39 -6.45 -9.25
N ASP A 74 -2.69 -6.53 -8.12
CA ASP A 74 -2.83 -5.59 -7.02
C ASP A 74 -1.91 -4.36 -7.14
N HIS A 75 -1.04 -4.34 -8.15
CA HIS A 75 -0.12 -3.22 -8.35
C HIS A 75 -0.87 -1.97 -8.80
N LEU A 76 -0.45 -0.81 -8.31
CA LEU A 76 -0.87 0.48 -8.84
C LEU A 76 0.05 0.91 -10.00
N THR A 77 -0.54 1.42 -11.06
CA THR A 77 0.19 1.93 -12.24
C THR A 77 -0.09 3.41 -12.42
N PHE A 78 0.94 4.24 -12.33
CA PHE A 78 0.85 5.68 -12.50
C PHE A 78 1.62 6.15 -13.71
N ALA A 79 1.08 7.15 -14.43
CA ALA A 79 1.84 7.91 -15.42
C ALA A 79 2.60 9.03 -14.70
N GLY A 80 3.93 8.91 -14.67
CA GLY A 80 4.82 9.87 -14.03
C GLY A 80 5.27 10.99 -14.97
N MET A 81 5.52 12.19 -14.45
CA MET A 81 5.97 13.36 -15.20
C MET A 81 5.03 13.74 -16.37
N ALA A 82 3.74 13.47 -16.20
CA ALA A 82 2.72 13.73 -17.21
C ALA A 82 2.60 15.24 -17.51
N ARG A 83 2.51 15.59 -18.78
CA ARG A 83 2.37 16.96 -19.27
C ARG A 83 1.12 17.05 -20.17
N PRO A 84 0.54 18.24 -20.40
CA PRO A 84 -0.71 18.41 -21.14
C PRO A 84 -0.71 17.85 -22.59
N PHE A 85 0.47 17.69 -23.19
CA PHE A 85 0.59 17.17 -24.55
C PHE A 85 0.73 15.63 -24.63
N HIS A 86 0.80 14.94 -23.48
CA HIS A 86 0.85 13.48 -23.47
C HIS A 86 -0.55 12.89 -23.65
N ALA A 87 -0.65 11.86 -24.48
CA ALA A 87 -1.88 11.13 -24.77
C ALA A 87 -2.19 10.11 -23.66
N ILE A 88 -2.60 10.60 -22.50
CA ILE A 88 -2.77 9.79 -21.28
C ILE A 88 -3.92 8.78 -21.44
N ASP A 89 -5.03 9.19 -22.05
CA ASP A 89 -6.20 8.33 -22.24
C ASP A 89 -5.86 7.17 -23.19
N GLU A 90 -5.17 7.45 -24.28
CA GLU A 90 -4.69 6.43 -25.21
C GLU A 90 -3.69 5.49 -24.57
N MET A 91 -2.80 6.01 -23.72
CA MET A 91 -1.89 5.18 -22.94
C MET A 91 -2.69 4.24 -22.03
N GLY A 92 -3.68 4.75 -21.29
CA GLY A 92 -4.56 3.96 -20.43
C GLY A 92 -5.24 2.82 -21.20
N HIS A 93 -5.79 3.11 -22.37
CA HIS A 93 -6.39 2.09 -23.25
C HIS A 93 -5.38 1.03 -23.71
N LEU A 94 -4.14 1.42 -23.99
CA LEU A 94 -3.11 0.48 -24.46
C LEU A 94 -2.60 -0.47 -23.37
N ILE A 95 -2.54 -0.02 -22.12
CA ILE A 95 -2.02 -0.82 -21.00
C ILE A 95 -3.12 -1.49 -20.17
N GLY A 96 -4.38 -1.08 -20.33
CA GLY A 96 -5.54 -1.67 -19.66
C GLY A 96 -5.69 -1.30 -18.18
N CYS A 97 -4.72 -0.62 -17.60
CA CYS A 97 -4.73 -0.24 -16.17
C CYS A 97 -3.88 1.01 -15.92
N LEU A 98 -4.52 2.15 -15.74
CA LEU A 98 -3.86 3.37 -15.28
C LEU A 98 -4.64 3.93 -14.09
N ASP A 99 -4.05 3.81 -12.90
CA ASP A 99 -4.72 4.13 -11.63
C ASP A 99 -4.62 5.61 -11.30
N GLY A 100 -3.59 6.30 -11.80
CA GLY A 100 -3.45 7.71 -11.52
C GLY A 100 -2.34 8.42 -12.29
N LEU A 101 -2.22 9.71 -11.99
CA LEU A 101 -1.27 10.61 -12.63
C LEU A 101 -0.38 11.28 -11.59
N LEU A 102 0.89 11.37 -11.93
CA LEU A 102 1.87 12.21 -11.25
C LEU A 102 2.36 13.29 -12.23
N PRO A 103 1.64 14.42 -12.35
CA PRO A 103 1.96 15.43 -13.34
C PRO A 103 3.34 16.06 -13.11
N TYR A 104 3.97 16.50 -14.17
CA TYR A 104 5.19 17.29 -14.04
C TYR A 104 4.90 18.59 -13.27
N ALA A 105 5.68 18.83 -12.22
CA ALA A 105 5.63 20.04 -11.41
C ALA A 105 7.06 20.56 -11.22
N LYS A 106 7.35 21.71 -11.84
CA LYS A 106 8.68 22.34 -11.79
C LYS A 106 9.10 22.67 -10.36
N GLU A 107 8.13 23.02 -9.53
CA GLU A 107 8.34 23.36 -8.12
C GLU A 107 8.80 22.15 -7.32
N ILE A 108 8.20 20.97 -7.58
CA ILE A 108 8.60 19.70 -6.95
C ILE A 108 10.02 19.32 -7.39
N GLU A 109 10.33 19.45 -8.68
CA GLU A 109 11.67 19.22 -9.20
C GLU A 109 12.70 20.13 -8.52
N ARG A 110 12.35 21.44 -8.37
CA ARG A 110 13.22 22.39 -7.66
C ARG A 110 13.42 21.99 -6.19
N CYS A 111 12.36 21.62 -5.47
CA CYS A 111 12.46 21.16 -4.09
C CYS A 111 13.38 19.93 -3.98
N GLY A 112 13.28 18.99 -4.92
CA GLY A 112 14.18 17.83 -4.98
C GLY A 112 15.64 18.22 -5.17
N THR A 113 15.90 19.23 -6.02
CA THR A 113 17.26 19.71 -6.31
C THR A 113 17.84 20.48 -5.12
N SER A 114 17.03 21.27 -4.39
CA SER A 114 17.47 22.08 -3.23
C SER A 114 17.49 21.30 -1.92
N GLY A 115 16.99 20.05 -1.88
CA GLY A 115 16.84 19.27 -0.66
C GLY A 115 15.64 19.69 0.22
N GLU A 116 14.74 20.53 -0.29
CA GLU A 116 13.58 21.07 0.43
C GLU A 116 12.32 20.22 0.18
N MET A 117 12.44 18.89 0.18
CA MET A 117 11.34 17.99 -0.20
C MET A 117 10.10 18.11 0.68
N PHE A 118 10.24 18.49 1.94
CA PHE A 118 9.07 18.72 2.81
C PHE A 118 8.13 19.81 2.31
N HIS A 119 8.63 20.78 1.53
CA HIS A 119 7.82 21.81 0.92
C HIS A 119 7.14 21.35 -0.38
N ALA A 120 7.54 20.23 -0.95
CA ALA A 120 7.01 19.73 -2.22
C ALA A 120 5.51 19.46 -2.17
N LEU A 121 4.97 19.02 -1.03
CA LEU A 121 3.53 18.74 -0.85
C LEU A 121 2.67 19.98 -1.07
N GLY A 122 3.16 21.19 -0.74
CA GLY A 122 2.48 22.45 -1.00
C GLY A 122 2.28 22.79 -2.48
N TYR A 123 3.02 22.12 -3.36
CA TYR A 123 2.95 22.30 -4.82
C TYR A 123 2.21 21.16 -5.53
N CYS A 124 1.71 20.17 -4.78
CA CYS A 124 0.95 19.07 -5.35
C CYS A 124 -0.40 19.55 -5.87
N ASN A 125 -0.67 19.32 -7.14
CA ASN A 125 -1.98 19.57 -7.71
C ASN A 125 -2.97 18.45 -7.34
N LYS A 126 -4.26 18.63 -7.74
CA LYS A 126 -5.33 17.67 -7.40
C LYS A 126 -5.03 16.23 -7.86
N HIS A 127 -4.39 16.04 -9.02
CA HIS A 127 -4.07 14.70 -9.53
C HIS A 127 -2.99 14.02 -8.70
N TYR A 128 -1.97 14.76 -8.28
CA TYR A 128 -0.99 14.27 -7.32
C TYR A 128 -1.64 13.82 -6.01
N LEU A 129 -2.49 14.69 -5.45
CA LEU A 129 -3.18 14.40 -4.20
C LEU A 129 -4.14 13.20 -4.31
N GLN A 130 -4.83 13.05 -5.45
CA GLN A 130 -5.67 11.88 -5.72
C GLN A 130 -4.84 10.60 -5.80
N SER A 131 -3.71 10.62 -6.50
CA SER A 131 -2.80 9.47 -6.58
C SER A 131 -2.22 9.09 -5.21
N LEU A 132 -1.80 10.08 -4.40
CA LEU A 132 -1.32 9.84 -3.04
C LEU A 132 -2.42 9.30 -2.11
N LYS A 133 -3.66 9.80 -2.28
CA LYS A 133 -4.81 9.29 -1.52
C LYS A 133 -5.06 7.82 -1.83
N LEU A 134 -5.03 7.43 -3.10
CA LEU A 134 -5.19 6.04 -3.52
C LEU A 134 -4.12 5.14 -2.89
N VAL A 135 -2.85 5.58 -2.88
CA VAL A 135 -1.76 4.84 -2.20
C VAL A 135 -2.07 4.68 -0.71
N LYS A 136 -2.50 5.76 -0.05
CA LYS A 136 -2.85 5.72 1.37
C LYS A 136 -3.99 4.74 1.65
N GLU A 137 -5.05 4.77 0.85
CA GLU A 137 -6.21 3.87 0.99
C GLU A 137 -5.82 2.40 0.82
N ARG A 138 -4.88 2.10 -0.09
CA ARG A 138 -4.38 0.74 -0.30
C ARG A 138 -3.45 0.24 0.81
N LEU A 139 -2.79 1.15 1.53
CA LEU A 139 -1.91 0.82 2.67
C LEU A 139 -2.64 0.80 4.01
N GLN A 140 -3.88 1.29 4.09
CA GLN A 140 -4.65 1.20 5.31
C GLN A 140 -5.20 -0.22 5.46
N PRO A 141 -4.98 -0.88 6.63
CA PRO A 141 -5.67 -2.15 6.90
C PRO A 141 -7.18 -1.92 6.84
N SER A 142 -7.90 -2.84 6.21
CA SER A 142 -9.37 -2.85 6.24
C SER A 142 -9.81 -2.90 7.70
N GLU A 143 -10.68 -2.01 8.14
CA GLU A 143 -11.23 -1.98 9.51
C GLU A 143 -12.03 -3.25 9.85
N GLU A 144 -12.25 -4.15 8.89
CA GLU A 144 -13.03 -5.39 9.06
C GLU A 144 -12.26 -6.54 9.73
N MET A 145 -11.00 -6.40 10.10
CA MET A 145 -10.23 -7.50 10.73
C MET A 145 -9.99 -7.32 12.22
N ILE A 146 -10.73 -6.45 12.89
CA ILE A 146 -10.85 -6.46 14.34
C ILE A 146 -12.18 -7.11 14.70
N LEU A 147 -12.28 -8.43 14.53
CA LEU A 147 -13.30 -9.20 15.23
C LEU A 147 -12.94 -9.12 16.71
N PRO A 148 -13.86 -8.65 17.58
CA PRO A 148 -13.66 -8.79 19.01
C PRO A 148 -13.59 -10.29 19.32
N ASP A 149 -12.57 -10.64 20.08
CA ASP A 149 -12.36 -12.00 20.60
C ASP A 149 -13.53 -12.30 21.57
N ASP A 150 -14.56 -12.99 21.07
CA ASP A 150 -15.67 -13.53 21.87
C ASP A 150 -15.14 -14.73 22.67
N THR A 151 -14.35 -14.43 23.69
CA THR A 151 -14.08 -15.36 24.78
C THR A 151 -14.74 -14.87 26.05
N ASP A 152 -16.06 -14.86 26.08
CA ASP A 152 -16.78 -15.01 27.31
C ASP A 152 -17.21 -16.48 27.46
N GLY A 153 -16.32 -17.21 28.14
CA GLY A 153 -16.61 -18.57 28.60
C GLY A 153 -17.73 -18.54 29.63
N GLU A 154 -18.79 -19.25 29.31
CA GLU A 154 -19.80 -19.69 30.28
C GLU A 154 -19.11 -20.53 31.35
N GLU A 155 -19.13 -20.08 32.58
CA GLU A 155 -19.06 -20.97 33.73
C GLU A 155 -20.43 -20.96 34.45
N SER A 156 -21.15 -22.04 34.20
CA SER A 156 -22.29 -22.50 35.02
C SER A 156 -21.75 -23.00 36.35
N SER A 157 -22.28 -22.50 37.44
CA SER A 157 -22.39 -23.27 38.69
C SER A 157 -23.71 -23.00 39.37
N SER A 158 -24.53 -24.02 39.31
CA SER A 158 -25.63 -24.29 40.19
C SER A 158 -25.14 -24.49 41.62
N GLU A 159 -25.87 -23.94 42.61
CA GLU A 159 -26.13 -24.60 43.90
C GLU A 159 -27.15 -23.80 44.71
N ASP A 160 -28.21 -24.40 44.88
CA ASP A 160 -29.23 -24.62 45.89
C ASP A 160 -29.18 -23.88 47.23
N THR A 161 -30.46 -23.76 47.74
CA THR A 161 -30.94 -23.68 49.15
C THR A 161 -30.85 -22.30 49.81
N GLU A 162 -31.85 -21.80 50.48
CA GLU A 162 -32.98 -22.25 51.31
C GLU A 162 -33.85 -21.05 51.69
N GLU A 163 -35.09 -21.33 51.92
CA GLU A 163 -36.11 -20.48 52.50
C GLU A 163 -35.76 -19.99 53.91
N VAL A 164 -36.10 -18.73 54.23
CA VAL A 164 -36.58 -18.37 55.57
C VAL A 164 -37.54 -17.18 55.47
N GLU A 165 -38.81 -17.46 55.75
CA GLU A 165 -39.82 -16.50 56.18
C GLU A 165 -39.38 -15.76 57.45
N THR A 166 -39.64 -14.49 57.55
CA THR A 166 -40.16 -13.87 58.78
C THR A 166 -40.83 -12.55 58.47
N ASP A 167 -42.13 -12.54 58.84
CA ASP A 167 -42.97 -11.42 59.13
C ASP A 167 -42.34 -10.38 60.06
N HIS A 168 -42.68 -9.13 59.84
CA HIS A 168 -43.14 -8.17 60.86
C HIS A 168 -43.35 -6.79 60.23
N ASP A 169 -44.56 -6.42 59.99
CA ASP A 169 -45.49 -5.50 60.62
C ASP A 169 -44.82 -4.38 61.50
N PHE A 170 -45.18 -3.17 61.23
CA PHE A 170 -45.61 -2.05 62.05
C PHE A 170 -45.35 -0.67 61.39
N THR A 171 -46.50 -0.04 61.02
CA THR A 171 -46.93 1.34 61.33
C THR A 171 -45.94 2.42 61.74
N GLU A 172 -45.89 3.53 61.03
CA GLU A 172 -46.59 4.85 61.22
C GLU A 172 -46.38 5.72 59.98
#